data_262293297ddf8e4ddf6449b466c679c0
#
_entry.id   262293297ddf8e4ddf6449b466c679c0
#
_cell.length_a   1.000
_cell.length_b   1.000
_cell.length_c   1.000
_cell.angle_alpha   90.00
_cell.angle_beta   90.00
_cell.angle_gamma   90.00
#
_symmetry.space_group_name_H-M   'P 1'
#
loop_
_entity.id
_entity.type
_entity.pdbx_description
1 polymer ?
#
loop_
_entity_poly.entity_id
_entity_poly.type
_entity_poly.pdbx_seq_one_letter_code
_entity_poly.pdbx_strand_id
1 'polypeptide(L)' 'MMTQDEQEELVRKCIEAHEAVMDHGTPEMQAFSKALMYALAKLVADDIFGAADGHGTA' A
#
# COMPACT_ATOMS: atom_id res chain seq x y z
N MET A 1 3.77 -9.06 -12.39
CA MET A 1 2.61 -8.18 -12.17
C MET A 1 1.58 -8.90 -11.32
N MET A 2 1.02 -8.21 -10.36
CA MET A 2 0.08 -8.83 -9.45
C MET A 2 -1.32 -8.92 -10.05
N THR A 3 -1.99 -10.03 -9.78
CA THR A 3 -3.41 -10.12 -10.06
C THR A 3 -4.18 -9.28 -9.05
N GLN A 4 -5.46 -9.06 -9.32
CA GLN A 4 -6.29 -8.30 -8.39
C GLN A 4 -6.40 -9.02 -7.05
N ASP A 5 -6.52 -10.35 -7.06
CA ASP A 5 -6.59 -11.12 -5.82
C ASP A 5 -5.31 -10.96 -5.01
N GLU A 6 -4.16 -10.99 -5.69
CA GLU A 6 -2.89 -10.82 -5.00
C GLU A 6 -2.76 -9.43 -4.43
N GLN A 7 -3.24 -8.43 -5.14
CA GLN A 7 -3.20 -7.07 -4.65
C GLN A 7 -4.09 -6.88 -3.43
N GLU A 8 -5.27 -7.48 -3.43
CA GLU A 8 -6.15 -7.41 -2.27
C GLU A 8 -5.53 -8.09 -1.06
N GLU A 9 -4.87 -9.22 -1.30
CA GLU A 9 -4.18 -9.93 -0.23
C GLU A 9 -3.05 -9.07 0.34
N LEU A 10 -2.28 -8.43 -0.53
CA LEU A 10 -1.21 -7.56 -0.11
C LEU A 10 -1.73 -6.41 0.75
N VAL A 11 -2.81 -5.77 0.30
CA VAL A 11 -3.41 -4.67 1.04
C VAL A 11 -3.84 -5.13 2.43
N ARG A 12 -4.53 -6.26 2.50
CA ARG A 12 -5.02 -6.77 3.78
C ARG A 12 -3.87 -7.08 4.72
N LYS A 13 -2.83 -7.73 4.21
CA LYS A 13 -1.68 -8.07 5.05
C LYS A 13 -0.95 -6.84 5.52
N CYS A 14 -0.83 -5.84 4.66
CA CYS A 14 -0.18 -4.60 5.05
C CYS A 14 -0.97 -3.87 6.12
N ILE A 15 -2.30 -3.86 6.02
CA ILE A 15 -3.13 -3.21 7.03
C ILE A 15 -2.98 -3.92 8.38
N GLU A 16 -3.00 -5.25 8.37
CA GLU A 16 -2.83 -6.01 9.61
C GLU A 16 -1.48 -5.73 10.24
N ALA A 17 -0.42 -5.73 9.41
CA ALA A 17 0.92 -5.46 9.92
C ALA A 17 1.03 -4.04 10.44
N HIS A 18 0.42 -3.09 9.75
CA HIS A 18 0.43 -1.69 10.18
C HIS A 18 -0.22 -1.54 11.54
N GLU A 19 -1.36 -2.19 11.74
CA GLU A 19 -2.06 -2.10 13.02
C GLU A 19 -1.20 -2.67 14.13
N ALA A 20 -0.52 -3.79 13.88
CA ALA A 20 0.36 -4.38 14.88
C ALA A 20 1.51 -3.45 15.22
N VAL A 21 2.09 -2.81 14.20
CA VAL A 21 3.19 -1.89 14.42
C VAL A 21 2.74 -0.67 15.21
N MET A 22 1.56 -0.14 14.91
CA MET A 22 1.06 1.02 15.63
C MET A 22 0.75 0.68 17.08
N ASP A 23 0.37 -0.57 17.36
CA ASP A 23 0.09 -1.00 18.73
C ASP A 23 1.36 -1.27 19.52
N HIS A 24 2.36 -1.90 18.90
CA HIS A 24 3.50 -2.44 19.64
C HIS A 24 4.84 -1.97 19.15
N GLY A 25 4.90 -1.30 18.01
CA GLY A 25 6.17 -0.93 17.42
C GLY A 25 6.78 0.30 18.06
N THR A 26 8.06 0.49 17.78
CA THR A 26 8.76 1.71 18.20
C THR A 26 8.31 2.89 17.35
N PRO A 27 8.59 4.13 17.80
CA PRO A 27 8.26 5.28 16.98
C PRO A 27 8.89 5.24 15.59
N GLU A 28 10.09 4.68 15.48
CA GLU A 28 10.76 4.55 14.18
C GLU A 28 10.02 3.57 13.29
N MET A 29 9.61 2.45 13.85
CA MET A 29 8.86 1.47 13.10
C MET A 29 7.50 2.03 12.68
N GLN A 30 6.88 2.80 13.55
CA GLN A 30 5.59 3.41 13.23
C GLN A 30 5.72 4.38 12.07
N ALA A 31 6.77 5.20 12.08
CA ALA A 31 7.00 6.13 10.98
C ALA A 31 7.25 5.39 9.66
N PHE A 32 8.03 4.33 9.72
CA PHE A 32 8.32 3.53 8.53
C PHE A 32 7.06 2.85 8.01
N SER A 33 6.24 2.36 8.92
CA SER A 33 5.00 1.70 8.53
C SER A 33 4.03 2.67 7.87
N LYS A 34 3.96 3.90 8.37
CA LYS A 34 3.13 4.92 7.74
C LYS A 34 3.60 5.21 6.32
N ALA A 35 4.92 5.27 6.13
CA ALA A 35 5.46 5.48 4.80
C ALA A 35 5.12 4.32 3.87
N LEU A 36 5.18 3.09 4.39
CA LEU A 36 4.81 1.92 3.62
C LEU A 36 3.34 1.97 3.22
N MET A 37 2.47 2.35 4.14
CA MET A 37 1.05 2.45 3.83
C MET A 37 0.78 3.53 2.79
N TYR A 38 1.52 4.62 2.85
CA TYR A 38 1.39 5.66 1.85
C TYR A 38 1.78 5.13 0.46
N ALA A 39 2.89 4.41 0.40
CA ALA A 39 3.35 3.82 -0.86
C ALA A 39 2.34 2.81 -1.39
N LEU A 40 1.75 2.02 -0.49
CA LEU A 40 0.75 1.05 -0.88
C LEU A 40 -0.48 1.74 -1.45
N ALA A 41 -0.94 2.80 -0.81
CA ALA A 41 -2.09 3.54 -1.29
C ALA A 41 -1.82 4.12 -2.67
N LYS A 42 -0.60 4.60 -2.88
CA LYS A 42 -0.21 5.14 -4.17
C LYS A 42 -0.20 4.05 -5.24
N LEU A 43 0.29 2.87 -4.89
CA LEU A 43 0.29 1.74 -5.82
C LEU A 43 -1.13 1.39 -6.24
N VAL A 44 -2.05 1.32 -5.28
CA VAL A 44 -3.44 0.99 -5.57
C VAL A 44 -4.08 2.07 -6.44
N ALA A 45 -3.82 3.33 -6.10
CA ALA A 45 -4.38 4.43 -6.87
C ALA A 45 -3.85 4.43 -8.30
N ASP A 46 -2.56 4.16 -8.47
CA ASP A 46 -1.98 4.10 -9.80
C ASP A 46 -2.58 2.97 -10.61
N ASP A 47 -2.86 1.85 -9.97
CA ASP A 47 -3.45 0.72 -10.66
C ASP A 47 -4.87 1.04 -11.14
N ILE A 48 -5.63 1.75 -10.32
CA ILE A 48 -7.01 2.08 -10.65
C ILE A 48 -7.08 3.21 -11.66
N PHE A 49 -6.35 4.30 -11.41
CA PHE A 49 -6.47 5.51 -12.22
C PHE A 49 -5.44 5.56 -13.35
N GLY A 50 -4.26 5.04 -13.10
CA GLY A 50 -3.22 5.03 -14.11
C GLY A 50 -3.57 4.16 -15.28
N ALA A 51 -4.17 3.02 -15.01
CA ALA A 51 -4.58 2.12 -16.09
C ALA A 51 -5.63 2.77 -16.97
N ALA A 52 -6.52 3.54 -16.36
CA ALA A 52 -7.57 4.23 -17.12
C ALA A 52 -6.98 5.33 -17.98
N ASP A 53 -5.94 6.00 -17.48
CA ASP A 53 -5.28 7.06 -18.24
C ASP A 53 -4.41 6.50 -19.31
N GLY A 54 -4.00 5.35 -19.06
CA GLY A 54 -2.98 4.87 -19.90
C GLY A 54 -1.73 5.61 -19.67
N HIS A 55 -1.59 6.21 -19.23
CA HIS A 55 -0.71 6.94 -18.95
C HIS A 55 -0.17 7.78 -19.47
N GLY A 56 -0.54 7.87 -19.53
CA GLY A 56 -0.11 8.54 -20.22
C GLY A 56 0.61 9.57 -20.05
N THR A 57 0.68 9.79 -19.69
CA THR A 57 1.23 10.64 -19.54
C THR A 57 2.17 10.82 -19.56
N ALA A 58 2.40 10.56 -19.77
CA ALA A 58 3.28 10.81 -19.84
C ALA A 58 3.88 11.14 -20.08
#